data_968ddea1d63f3f20347c668c95193679
#
_entry.id   968ddea1d63f3f20347c668c95193679
#
_cell.length_a   1.000
_cell.length_b   1.000
_cell.length_c   1.000
_cell.angle_alpha   90.00
_cell.angle_beta   90.00
_cell.angle_gamma   90.00
#
_symmetry.space_group_name_H-M   'P 1'
#
loop_
_entity.id
_entity.type
_entity.pdbx_description
1 polymer ?
#
loop_
_entity_poly.entity_id
_entity_poly.type
_entity_poly.pdbx_seq_one_letter_code
_entity_poly.pdbx_strand_id
1 'polypeptide(L)'
;MWLFVKILAAVVLYGTAIEPRFVNRDNQDAPIPNLPAEWEGKQVAVFADLQVGMWWANKDAARRLVRQVVKIHPALVLIAGDFVYKADRDVDAQMVEVFKILQPIIDARIPTYAVLGNHDYSLMNENGRKESHVAYHVRLALDSAGIRMMDNKSMALLPTADSSDSSKLYLVGVGEKWARNDHPDVAFEQVPAGAARIVFMHDPDSFKHIPAGEAPIAVAAHTHGMQIGIPFLTDFFWRNVETDEGAPGVEGWLKHYGEPGNRLYVNRGVGFSIIPARVHAVPELTVFTLRRTREVGSKE
;
A
#
# COMPACT_ATOMS: atom_id res chain seq x y z
N MET A 1 -12.32 -12.72 38.28
CA MET A 1 -13.36 -12.11 37.42
C MET A 1 -13.15 -10.61 37.20
N TRP A 2 -13.15 -9.77 38.23
CA TRP A 2 -12.99 -8.31 38.11
C TRP A 2 -11.66 -7.83 37.48
N LEU A 3 -10.54 -8.49 37.72
CA LEU A 3 -9.25 -8.15 37.11
C LEU A 3 -9.30 -8.40 35.59
N PHE A 4 -9.83 -9.52 35.15
CA PHE A 4 -9.99 -9.84 33.74
C PHE A 4 -10.87 -8.82 33.00
N VAL A 5 -11.99 -8.41 33.60
CA VAL A 5 -12.88 -7.38 33.04
C VAL A 5 -12.16 -6.03 32.90
N LYS A 6 -11.35 -5.64 33.89
CA LYS A 6 -10.54 -4.40 33.82
C LYS A 6 -9.49 -4.46 32.73
N ILE A 7 -8.79 -5.59 32.57
CA ILE A 7 -7.80 -5.78 31.51
C ILE A 7 -8.47 -5.70 30.15
N LEU A 8 -9.59 -6.41 29.95
CA LEU A 8 -10.34 -6.38 28.69
C LEU A 8 -10.81 -4.95 28.35
N ALA A 9 -11.37 -4.24 29.32
CA ALA A 9 -11.78 -2.85 29.15
C ALA A 9 -10.62 -1.92 28.77
N ALA A 10 -9.45 -2.13 29.39
CA ALA A 10 -8.23 -1.37 29.07
C ALA A 10 -7.75 -1.65 27.64
N VAL A 11 -7.76 -2.92 27.19
CA VAL A 11 -7.40 -3.30 25.83
C VAL A 11 -8.38 -2.71 24.80
N VAL A 12 -9.68 -2.78 25.06
CA VAL A 12 -10.70 -2.18 24.20
C VAL A 12 -10.51 -0.66 24.13
N LEU A 13 -10.32 0.02 25.25
CA LEU A 13 -10.07 1.47 25.27
C LEU A 13 -8.77 1.82 24.51
N TYR A 14 -7.71 1.06 24.72
CA TYR A 14 -6.43 1.26 24.04
C TYR A 14 -6.62 1.08 22.51
N GLY A 15 -7.21 -0.02 22.08
CA GLY A 15 -7.38 -0.36 20.67
C GLY A 15 -8.37 0.53 19.91
N THR A 16 -9.36 1.11 20.60
CA THR A 16 -10.36 1.98 19.94
C THR A 16 -10.01 3.46 20.04
N ALA A 17 -9.41 3.90 21.14
CA ALA A 17 -9.25 5.33 21.43
C ALA A 17 -7.79 5.82 21.47
N ILE A 18 -6.81 4.94 21.60
CA ILE A 18 -5.40 5.33 21.79
C ILE A 18 -4.57 4.95 20.58
N GLU A 19 -4.36 3.67 20.32
CA GLU A 19 -3.46 3.19 19.27
C GLU A 19 -3.82 3.72 17.87
N PRO A 20 -5.11 3.73 17.43
CA PRO A 20 -5.46 4.24 16.10
C PRO A 20 -5.12 5.71 15.86
N ARG A 21 -4.87 6.48 16.91
CA ARG A 21 -4.53 7.90 16.79
C ARG A 21 -3.06 8.14 16.47
N PHE A 22 -2.20 7.16 16.68
CA PHE A 22 -0.80 7.26 16.28
C PHE A 22 -0.64 6.93 14.79
N VAL A 23 0.43 7.43 14.20
CA VAL A 23 0.88 7.04 12.86
C VAL A 23 2.35 6.70 13.00
N ASN A 24 2.67 5.43 12.81
CA ASN A 24 4.05 4.98 12.75
C ASN A 24 4.65 5.39 11.40
N ARG A 25 5.79 6.08 11.43
CA ARG A 25 6.59 6.29 10.23
C ARG A 25 7.66 5.21 10.19
N ASP A 26 7.51 4.28 9.27
CA ASP A 26 8.49 3.23 9.02
C ASP A 26 9.43 3.63 7.87
N ASN A 27 10.73 3.79 8.18
CA ASN A 27 11.72 4.17 7.20
C ASN A 27 12.51 2.94 6.77
N GLN A 28 12.48 2.63 5.48
CA GLN A 28 13.09 1.45 4.90
C GLN A 28 14.07 1.83 3.78
N ASP A 29 15.21 1.15 3.69
CA ASP A 29 16.04 1.22 2.50
C ASP A 29 15.46 0.29 1.42
N ALA A 30 15.38 0.81 0.20
CA ALA A 30 14.89 0.11 -0.98
C ALA A 30 16.04 -0.09 -2.00
N PRO A 31 16.84 -1.16 -1.88
CA PRO A 31 17.89 -1.46 -2.85
C PRO A 31 17.27 -1.93 -4.17
N ILE A 32 17.54 -1.19 -5.24
CA ILE A 32 17.02 -1.45 -6.58
C ILE A 32 18.20 -1.70 -7.54
N PRO A 33 18.21 -2.84 -8.24
CA PRO A 33 19.17 -3.10 -9.31
C PRO A 33 19.09 -2.05 -10.42
N ASN A 34 20.25 -1.65 -10.94
CA ASN A 34 20.36 -0.70 -12.05
C ASN A 34 19.67 0.66 -11.78
N LEU A 35 19.48 1.03 -10.52
CA LEU A 35 18.90 2.33 -10.16
C LEU A 35 19.79 3.46 -10.71
N PRO A 36 19.27 4.39 -11.53
CA PRO A 36 20.02 5.55 -11.98
C PRO A 36 20.50 6.40 -10.81
N ALA A 37 21.68 7.03 -10.95
CA ALA A 37 22.33 7.77 -9.87
C ALA A 37 21.45 8.91 -9.32
N GLU A 38 20.66 9.52 -10.17
CA GLU A 38 19.79 10.64 -9.84
C GLU A 38 18.60 10.26 -8.93
N TRP A 39 18.34 8.96 -8.80
CA TRP A 39 17.34 8.42 -7.88
C TRP A 39 17.91 7.98 -6.53
N GLU A 40 19.24 7.87 -6.42
CA GLU A 40 19.88 7.50 -5.14
C GLU A 40 19.49 8.48 -4.03
N GLY A 41 19.02 7.95 -2.91
CA GLY A 41 18.64 8.74 -1.74
C GLY A 41 17.26 9.42 -1.86
N LYS A 42 16.57 9.40 -3.03
CA LYS A 42 15.22 9.93 -3.12
C LYS A 42 14.26 9.09 -2.29
N GLN A 43 13.24 9.75 -1.74
CA GLN A 43 12.24 9.11 -0.88
C GLN A 43 10.95 8.85 -1.63
N VAL A 44 10.34 7.69 -1.39
CA VAL A 44 9.02 7.28 -1.85
C VAL A 44 8.16 7.03 -0.62
N ALA A 45 7.06 7.78 -0.47
CA ALA A 45 6.12 7.57 0.61
C ALA A 45 5.01 6.62 0.16
N VAL A 46 4.65 5.67 1.01
CA VAL A 46 3.61 4.67 0.72
C VAL A 46 2.62 4.61 1.87
N PHE A 47 1.35 4.58 1.55
CA PHE A 47 0.25 4.29 2.48
C PHE A 47 -0.93 3.69 1.74
N ALA A 48 -1.92 3.18 2.48
CA ALA A 48 -3.11 2.53 1.94
C ALA A 48 -4.27 2.55 2.93
N ASP A 49 -5.38 1.97 2.53
CA ASP A 49 -6.51 1.64 3.39
C ASP A 49 -7.04 2.88 4.14
N LEU A 50 -7.42 3.93 3.41
CA LEU A 50 -8.10 5.08 4.01
C LEU A 50 -9.46 4.68 4.56
N GLN A 51 -10.14 3.73 3.89
CA GLN A 51 -11.40 3.13 4.32
C GLN A 51 -12.46 4.18 4.71
N VAL A 52 -12.53 5.26 3.92
CA VAL A 52 -13.53 6.32 4.12
C VAL A 52 -14.92 5.76 3.87
N GLY A 53 -15.86 6.04 4.78
CA GLY A 53 -17.21 5.47 4.76
C GLY A 53 -17.43 4.33 5.76
N MET A 54 -16.36 3.74 6.29
CA MET A 54 -16.46 2.85 7.45
C MET A 54 -17.14 3.61 8.62
N TRP A 55 -18.05 2.96 9.32
CA TRP A 55 -18.95 3.61 10.31
C TRP A 55 -18.24 4.40 11.42
N TRP A 56 -16.95 4.16 11.64
CA TRP A 56 -16.07 4.97 12.48
C TRP A 56 -14.68 5.07 11.79
N ALA A 57 -14.63 5.69 10.61
CA ALA A 57 -13.39 5.80 9.84
C ALA A 57 -12.30 6.59 10.56
N ASN A 58 -11.05 6.12 10.46
CA ASN A 58 -9.88 6.73 11.11
C ASN A 58 -9.36 7.97 10.36
N LYS A 59 -10.25 8.90 10.03
CA LYS A 59 -9.94 10.10 9.23
C LYS A 59 -8.86 10.99 9.88
N ASP A 60 -8.78 11.02 11.20
CA ASP A 60 -7.79 11.85 11.90
C ASP A 60 -6.37 11.29 11.80
N ALA A 61 -6.20 9.97 11.83
CA ALA A 61 -4.90 9.36 11.54
C ALA A 61 -4.49 9.60 10.09
N ALA A 62 -5.43 9.42 9.14
CA ALA A 62 -5.18 9.70 7.72
C ALA A 62 -4.74 11.15 7.50
N ARG A 63 -5.40 12.14 8.11
CA ARG A 63 -4.98 13.55 8.05
C ARG A 63 -3.62 13.79 8.69
N ARG A 64 -3.28 13.10 9.79
CA ARG A 64 -1.95 13.20 10.41
C ARG A 64 -0.88 12.59 9.51
N LEU A 65 -1.16 11.46 8.88
CA LEU A 65 -0.28 10.82 7.92
C LEU A 65 0.01 11.75 6.74
N VAL A 66 -1.02 12.30 6.12
CA VAL A 66 -0.90 13.23 4.99
C VAL A 66 -0.04 14.45 5.36
N ARG A 67 -0.22 15.02 6.57
CA ARG A 67 0.67 16.11 7.02
C ARG A 67 2.13 15.68 7.15
N GLN A 68 2.40 14.42 7.56
CA GLN A 68 3.76 13.89 7.58
C GLN A 68 4.33 13.75 6.16
N VAL A 69 3.54 13.25 5.20
CA VAL A 69 3.93 13.15 3.78
C VAL A 69 4.32 14.52 3.23
N VAL A 70 3.48 15.54 3.43
CA VAL A 70 3.78 16.90 2.98
C VAL A 70 5.05 17.46 3.62
N LYS A 71 5.27 17.20 4.91
CA LYS A 71 6.50 17.61 5.60
C LYS A 71 7.76 16.91 5.09
N ILE A 72 7.66 15.63 4.70
CA ILE A 72 8.76 14.86 4.12
C ILE A 72 9.07 15.36 2.70
N HIS A 73 8.04 15.73 1.96
CA HIS A 73 8.09 16.13 0.56
C HIS A 73 8.83 15.08 -0.31
N PRO A 74 8.33 13.83 -0.36
CA PRO A 74 8.99 12.74 -1.08
C PRO A 74 9.00 13.02 -2.59
N ALA A 75 9.86 12.30 -3.33
CA ALA A 75 9.89 12.38 -4.79
C ALA A 75 8.57 11.92 -5.43
N LEU A 76 7.90 10.95 -4.79
CA LEU A 76 6.56 10.50 -5.17
C LEU A 76 5.83 9.83 -4.00
N VAL A 77 4.52 9.74 -4.13
CA VAL A 77 3.61 9.04 -3.21
C VAL A 77 2.96 7.87 -3.94
N LEU A 78 2.91 6.71 -3.29
CA LEU A 78 2.15 5.55 -3.73
C LEU A 78 0.99 5.31 -2.75
N ILE A 79 -0.23 5.21 -3.27
CA ILE A 79 -1.41 4.84 -2.48
C ILE A 79 -1.87 3.47 -2.95
N ALA A 80 -1.69 2.48 -2.09
CA ALA A 80 -1.92 1.07 -2.43
C ALA A 80 -3.38 0.63 -2.16
N GLY A 81 -4.36 1.43 -2.58
CA GLY A 81 -5.77 1.05 -2.62
C GLY A 81 -6.60 1.35 -1.36
N ASP A 82 -7.86 0.97 -1.44
CA ASP A 82 -8.88 1.09 -0.40
C ASP A 82 -9.13 2.52 0.08
N PHE A 83 -9.51 3.38 -0.86
CA PHE A 83 -9.89 4.76 -0.59
C PHE A 83 -11.22 4.86 0.14
N VAL A 84 -12.21 4.10 -0.31
CA VAL A 84 -13.58 4.07 0.21
C VAL A 84 -13.89 2.73 0.89
N TYR A 85 -15.02 2.67 1.61
CA TYR A 85 -15.47 1.46 2.27
C TYR A 85 -16.92 1.17 1.90
N LYS A 86 -17.18 0.10 1.13
CA LYS A 86 -18.52 -0.34 0.73
C LYS A 86 -19.42 0.81 0.23
N ALA A 87 -18.97 1.51 -0.78
CA ALA A 87 -19.53 2.80 -1.21
C ALA A 87 -20.69 2.69 -2.21
N ASP A 88 -21.45 1.59 -2.23
CA ASP A 88 -22.44 1.21 -3.27
C ASP A 88 -23.29 2.37 -3.82
N ARG A 89 -23.81 3.24 -2.96
CA ARG A 89 -24.74 4.34 -3.35
C ARG A 89 -24.23 5.73 -3.00
N ASP A 90 -23.17 5.83 -2.22
CA ASP A 90 -22.65 7.10 -1.69
C ASP A 90 -21.16 7.32 -2.00
N VAL A 91 -20.67 6.71 -3.10
CA VAL A 91 -19.29 6.80 -3.55
C VAL A 91 -18.82 8.25 -3.68
N ASP A 92 -19.65 9.12 -4.24
CA ASP A 92 -19.29 10.54 -4.43
C ASP A 92 -19.11 11.25 -3.09
N ALA A 93 -19.99 10.97 -2.12
CA ALA A 93 -19.88 11.54 -0.77
C ALA A 93 -18.63 11.06 -0.04
N GLN A 94 -18.29 9.77 -0.17
CA GLN A 94 -17.06 9.22 0.38
C GLN A 94 -15.83 9.81 -0.30
N MET A 95 -15.83 9.95 -1.62
CA MET A 95 -14.73 10.58 -2.37
C MET A 95 -14.51 12.05 -2.00
N VAL A 96 -15.56 12.81 -1.71
CA VAL A 96 -15.42 14.18 -1.16
C VAL A 96 -14.62 14.17 0.15
N GLU A 97 -14.86 13.20 1.03
CA GLU A 97 -14.09 13.06 2.28
C GLU A 97 -12.64 12.58 2.01
N VAL A 98 -12.44 11.66 1.05
CA VAL A 98 -11.11 11.24 0.59
C VAL A 98 -10.30 12.46 0.14
N PHE A 99 -10.89 13.33 -0.69
CA PHE A 99 -10.21 14.55 -1.16
C PHE A 99 -9.89 15.52 -0.03
N LYS A 100 -10.78 15.72 0.94
CA LYS A 100 -10.45 16.54 2.13
C LYS A 100 -9.24 16.02 2.89
N ILE A 101 -8.98 14.72 2.84
CA ILE A 101 -7.79 14.11 3.45
C ILE A 101 -6.56 14.33 2.56
N LEU A 102 -6.67 14.09 1.24
CA LEU A 102 -5.55 14.10 0.30
C LEU A 102 -5.19 15.50 -0.21
N GLN A 103 -6.07 16.50 -0.05
CA GLN A 103 -5.89 17.85 -0.55
C GLN A 103 -4.51 18.45 -0.27
N PRO A 104 -3.91 18.30 0.94
CA PRO A 104 -2.58 18.87 1.19
C PRO A 104 -1.46 18.26 0.32
N ILE A 105 -1.57 16.98 -0.10
CA ILE A 105 -0.61 16.36 -1.02
C ILE A 105 -0.80 16.93 -2.42
N ILE A 106 -2.05 17.11 -2.85
CA ILE A 106 -2.42 17.69 -4.15
C ILE A 106 -1.93 19.13 -4.23
N ASP A 107 -2.18 19.96 -3.20
CA ASP A 107 -1.76 21.36 -3.12
C ASP A 107 -0.23 21.48 -3.13
N ALA A 108 0.47 20.56 -2.49
CA ALA A 108 1.93 20.47 -2.49
C ALA A 108 2.50 19.98 -3.84
N ARG A 109 1.64 19.57 -4.78
CA ARG A 109 2.00 19.06 -6.11
C ARG A 109 2.99 17.89 -6.06
N ILE A 110 2.88 17.04 -5.04
CA ILE A 110 3.72 15.86 -4.94
C ILE A 110 3.19 14.82 -5.93
N PRO A 111 4.02 14.30 -6.86
CA PRO A 111 3.59 13.26 -7.80
C PRO A 111 2.99 12.07 -7.05
N THR A 112 1.73 11.76 -7.33
CA THR A 112 0.97 10.74 -6.60
C THR A 112 0.39 9.72 -7.57
N TYR A 113 0.59 8.46 -7.26
CA TYR A 113 0.15 7.30 -8.05
C TYR A 113 -0.65 6.36 -7.16
N ALA A 114 -1.64 5.69 -7.74
CA ALA A 114 -2.52 4.82 -6.98
C ALA A 114 -2.94 3.57 -7.77
N VAL A 115 -3.26 2.51 -7.04
CA VAL A 115 -4.05 1.37 -7.52
C VAL A 115 -5.33 1.30 -6.71
N LEU A 116 -6.33 0.58 -7.19
CA LEU A 116 -7.55 0.33 -6.43
C LEU A 116 -7.38 -0.88 -5.50
N GLY A 117 -8.11 -0.88 -4.38
CA GLY A 117 -8.26 -2.03 -3.50
C GLY A 117 -9.64 -2.67 -3.62
N ASN A 118 -9.87 -3.75 -2.87
CA ASN A 118 -11.11 -4.52 -2.95
C ASN A 118 -12.33 -3.70 -2.49
N HIS A 119 -12.18 -2.84 -1.49
CA HIS A 119 -13.29 -1.98 -1.03
C HIS A 119 -13.66 -0.90 -2.05
N ASP A 120 -12.75 -0.49 -2.92
CA ASP A 120 -13.04 0.41 -4.05
C ASP A 120 -13.94 -0.26 -5.11
N TYR A 121 -14.07 -1.60 -5.08
CA TYR A 121 -15.06 -2.39 -5.82
C TYR A 121 -16.26 -2.81 -4.93
N SER A 122 -16.38 -2.27 -3.72
CA SER A 122 -17.35 -2.68 -2.69
C SER A 122 -17.24 -4.17 -2.27
N LEU A 123 -16.10 -4.82 -2.50
CA LEU A 123 -15.87 -6.21 -2.13
C LEU A 123 -15.49 -6.32 -0.65
N MET A 124 -16.25 -7.11 0.09
CA MET A 124 -16.03 -7.42 1.51
C MET A 124 -15.39 -8.80 1.72
N ASN A 125 -15.34 -9.61 0.68
CA ASN A 125 -14.68 -10.91 0.62
C ASN A 125 -14.45 -11.30 -0.84
N GLU A 126 -13.57 -12.25 -1.09
CA GLU A 126 -13.17 -12.70 -2.42
C GLU A 126 -14.34 -13.22 -3.29
N ASN A 127 -15.34 -13.83 -2.67
CA ASN A 127 -16.52 -14.35 -3.37
C ASN A 127 -17.67 -13.35 -3.47
N GLY A 128 -17.43 -12.10 -3.07
CA GLY A 128 -18.41 -11.02 -3.11
C GLY A 128 -18.75 -10.60 -4.54
N ARG A 129 -19.87 -9.89 -4.68
CA ARG A 129 -20.20 -9.25 -5.95
C ARG A 129 -19.46 -7.93 -6.06
N LYS A 130 -18.60 -7.79 -7.07
CA LYS A 130 -17.93 -6.53 -7.36
C LYS A 130 -18.88 -5.50 -7.95
N GLU A 131 -18.78 -4.27 -7.50
CA GLU A 131 -19.50 -3.12 -8.02
C GLU A 131 -18.56 -2.28 -8.90
N SER A 132 -18.44 -2.67 -10.17
CA SER A 132 -17.51 -2.01 -11.11
C SER A 132 -17.80 -0.52 -11.32
N HIS A 133 -19.05 -0.08 -11.10
CA HIS A 133 -19.41 1.34 -11.18
C HIS A 133 -18.74 2.14 -10.05
N VAL A 134 -18.63 1.58 -8.83
CA VAL A 134 -17.94 2.24 -7.70
C VAL A 134 -16.47 2.44 -8.06
N ALA A 135 -15.79 1.38 -8.50
CA ALA A 135 -14.40 1.44 -8.94
C ALA A 135 -14.17 2.46 -10.07
N TYR A 136 -15.11 2.54 -11.02
CA TYR A 136 -15.07 3.55 -12.08
C TYR A 136 -15.16 4.98 -11.54
N HIS A 137 -16.09 5.25 -10.61
CA HIS A 137 -16.24 6.58 -9.98
C HIS A 137 -15.01 6.96 -9.15
N VAL A 138 -14.48 6.03 -8.33
CA VAL A 138 -13.25 6.25 -7.55
C VAL A 138 -12.09 6.60 -8.48
N ARG A 139 -11.87 5.80 -9.53
CA ARG A 139 -10.81 6.04 -10.53
C ARG A 139 -10.94 7.41 -11.18
N LEU A 140 -12.13 7.72 -11.71
CA LEU A 140 -12.38 8.98 -12.40
C LEU A 140 -12.15 10.19 -11.48
N ALA A 141 -12.59 10.09 -10.23
CA ALA A 141 -12.41 11.13 -9.23
C ALA A 141 -10.92 11.36 -8.91
N LEU A 142 -10.15 10.27 -8.70
CA LEU A 142 -8.72 10.35 -8.42
C LEU A 142 -7.93 10.93 -9.61
N ASP A 143 -8.18 10.43 -10.83
CA ASP A 143 -7.54 10.96 -12.05
C ASP A 143 -7.85 12.45 -12.23
N SER A 144 -9.10 12.89 -11.98
CA SER A 144 -9.52 14.29 -12.06
C SER A 144 -8.79 15.19 -11.06
N ALA A 145 -8.37 14.63 -9.92
CA ALA A 145 -7.58 15.33 -8.91
C ALA A 145 -6.06 15.28 -9.17
N GLY A 146 -5.62 14.68 -10.28
CA GLY A 146 -4.21 14.55 -10.65
C GLY A 146 -3.49 13.38 -9.97
N ILE A 147 -4.21 12.47 -9.32
CA ILE A 147 -3.67 11.21 -8.79
C ILE A 147 -3.76 10.16 -9.90
N ARG A 148 -2.62 9.71 -10.41
CA ARG A 148 -2.58 8.81 -11.57
C ARG A 148 -2.88 7.37 -11.20
N MET A 149 -3.89 6.80 -11.85
CA MET A 149 -4.28 5.40 -11.65
C MET A 149 -3.40 4.45 -12.45
N MET A 150 -2.83 3.46 -11.76
CA MET A 150 -1.79 2.56 -12.26
C MET A 150 -2.22 1.09 -12.36
N ASP A 151 -3.51 0.76 -12.15
CA ASP A 151 -3.95 -0.64 -12.23
C ASP A 151 -3.58 -1.27 -13.58
N ASN A 152 -2.76 -2.32 -13.53
CA ASN A 152 -2.20 -3.04 -14.67
C ASN A 152 -1.48 -2.14 -15.68
N LYS A 153 -0.72 -1.18 -15.18
CA LYS A 153 0.04 -0.24 -15.99
C LYS A 153 1.46 -0.06 -15.49
N SER A 154 2.34 0.29 -16.40
CA SER A 154 3.67 0.79 -16.07
C SER A 154 3.87 2.21 -16.61
N MET A 155 4.79 2.93 -15.98
CA MET A 155 5.19 4.26 -16.38
C MET A 155 6.66 4.48 -16.11
N ALA A 156 7.37 5.05 -17.08
CA ALA A 156 8.72 5.55 -16.87
C ALA A 156 8.67 6.92 -16.18
N LEU A 157 9.37 7.05 -15.07
CA LEU A 157 9.53 8.27 -14.30
C LEU A 157 10.91 8.85 -14.55
N LEU A 158 10.99 10.16 -14.69
CA LEU A 158 12.25 10.90 -14.74
C LEU A 158 12.44 11.68 -13.43
N PRO A 159 13.65 11.76 -12.89
CA PRO A 159 13.91 12.47 -11.63
C PRO A 159 13.71 13.98 -11.73
N THR A 160 13.87 14.55 -12.94
CA THR A 160 13.56 15.93 -13.33
C THR A 160 13.13 15.97 -14.79
N ALA A 161 12.49 17.07 -15.23
CA ALA A 161 12.06 17.22 -16.63
C ALA A 161 13.22 17.19 -17.64
N ASP A 162 14.42 17.62 -17.22
CA ASP A 162 15.63 17.71 -18.08
C ASP A 162 16.49 16.42 -18.02
N SER A 163 16.03 15.39 -17.33
CA SER A 163 16.77 14.13 -17.18
C SER A 163 16.76 13.34 -18.50
N SER A 164 17.87 12.62 -18.75
CA SER A 164 18.02 11.76 -19.92
C SER A 164 17.18 10.47 -19.80
N ASP A 165 16.97 9.79 -20.91
CA ASP A 165 16.30 8.48 -20.96
C ASP A 165 17.00 7.40 -20.12
N SER A 166 18.31 7.53 -19.88
CA SER A 166 19.08 6.62 -19.02
C SER A 166 18.76 6.79 -17.53
N SER A 167 18.06 7.86 -17.14
CA SER A 167 17.68 8.15 -15.74
C SER A 167 16.26 7.64 -15.40
N LYS A 168 15.67 6.77 -16.24
CA LYS A 168 14.31 6.25 -16.02
C LYS A 168 14.25 5.26 -14.85
N LEU A 169 13.29 5.49 -13.96
CA LEU A 169 12.79 4.53 -12.99
C LEU A 169 11.38 4.12 -13.41
N TYR A 170 11.11 2.85 -13.52
CA TYR A 170 9.77 2.37 -13.87
C TYR A 170 8.92 2.17 -12.62
N LEU A 171 7.72 2.70 -12.66
CA LEU A 171 6.68 2.41 -11.69
C LEU A 171 5.69 1.43 -12.31
N VAL A 172 5.39 0.34 -11.62
CA VAL A 172 4.47 -0.71 -12.08
C VAL A 172 3.37 -0.88 -11.04
N GLY A 173 2.12 -0.69 -11.46
CA GLY A 173 0.95 -0.93 -10.63
C GLY A 173 0.20 -2.18 -11.08
N VAL A 174 -0.08 -3.10 -10.17
CA VAL A 174 -0.89 -4.30 -10.43
C VAL A 174 -2.29 -4.06 -9.89
N GLY A 175 -3.31 -4.49 -10.63
CA GLY A 175 -4.71 -4.32 -10.25
C GLY A 175 -5.16 -5.24 -9.13
N GLU A 176 -6.43 -5.17 -8.78
CA GLU A 176 -7.00 -5.81 -7.59
C GLU A 176 -7.39 -7.28 -7.85
N LYS A 177 -6.90 -8.18 -6.99
CA LYS A 177 -7.06 -9.63 -7.10
C LYS A 177 -8.51 -10.09 -6.88
N TRP A 178 -9.15 -9.69 -5.79
CA TRP A 178 -10.54 -10.10 -5.51
C TRP A 178 -11.52 -9.60 -6.58
N ALA A 179 -11.20 -8.48 -7.23
CA ALA A 179 -11.96 -8.00 -8.38
C ALA A 179 -11.65 -8.77 -9.67
N ARG A 180 -10.73 -9.76 -9.62
CA ARG A 180 -10.21 -10.48 -10.79
C ARG A 180 -9.70 -9.53 -11.87
N ASN A 181 -8.94 -8.55 -11.42
CA ASN A 181 -8.35 -7.49 -12.25
C ASN A 181 -6.83 -7.40 -12.05
N ASP A 182 -6.20 -8.41 -11.47
CA ASP A 182 -4.75 -8.48 -11.29
C ASP A 182 -4.11 -9.17 -12.51
N HIS A 183 -3.51 -8.33 -13.38
CA HIS A 183 -2.88 -8.76 -14.63
C HIS A 183 -1.40 -8.30 -14.65
N PRO A 184 -0.50 -8.99 -13.93
CA PRO A 184 0.92 -8.61 -13.91
C PRO A 184 1.55 -8.65 -15.30
N ASP A 185 1.19 -9.61 -16.16
CA ASP A 185 1.63 -9.72 -17.54
C ASP A 185 1.40 -8.42 -18.31
N VAL A 186 0.20 -7.85 -18.22
CA VAL A 186 -0.15 -6.55 -18.82
C VAL A 186 0.63 -5.40 -18.16
N ALA A 187 0.74 -5.41 -16.83
CA ALA A 187 1.42 -4.36 -16.09
C ALA A 187 2.90 -4.23 -16.47
N PHE A 188 3.56 -5.33 -16.78
CA PHE A 188 4.98 -5.37 -17.14
C PHE A 188 5.27 -5.26 -18.64
N GLU A 189 4.28 -5.33 -19.52
CA GLU A 189 4.45 -5.41 -20.97
C GLU A 189 5.41 -4.35 -21.54
N GLN A 190 5.38 -3.13 -20.99
CA GLN A 190 6.20 -2.02 -21.48
C GLN A 190 7.46 -1.76 -20.64
N VAL A 191 7.79 -2.64 -19.69
CA VAL A 191 8.96 -2.48 -18.82
C VAL A 191 10.16 -3.19 -19.43
N PRO A 192 11.24 -2.49 -19.80
CA PRO A 192 12.41 -3.15 -20.37
C PRO A 192 13.05 -4.12 -19.37
N ALA A 193 13.57 -5.24 -19.87
CA ALA A 193 14.30 -6.20 -19.06
C ALA A 193 15.46 -5.51 -18.33
N GLY A 194 15.62 -5.81 -17.02
CA GLY A 194 16.68 -5.22 -16.19
C GLY A 194 16.51 -3.74 -15.86
N ALA A 195 15.43 -3.06 -16.29
CA ALA A 195 15.19 -1.67 -15.91
C ALA A 195 14.94 -1.54 -14.40
N ALA A 196 15.45 -0.47 -13.80
CA ALA A 196 15.15 -0.14 -12.41
C ALA A 196 13.66 0.08 -12.22
N ARG A 197 13.05 -0.55 -11.21
CA ARG A 197 11.59 -0.49 -11.02
C ARG A 197 11.15 -0.61 -9.58
N ILE A 198 9.96 -0.05 -9.31
CA ILE A 198 9.18 -0.25 -8.09
C ILE A 198 7.82 -0.80 -8.50
N VAL A 199 7.36 -1.83 -7.82
CA VAL A 199 6.05 -2.44 -8.06
C VAL A 199 5.15 -2.14 -6.88
N PHE A 200 3.85 -1.89 -7.11
CA PHE A 200 2.89 -1.77 -6.03
C PHE A 200 1.52 -2.33 -6.42
N MET A 201 0.83 -2.83 -5.43
CA MET A 201 -0.46 -3.47 -5.55
C MET A 201 -1.24 -3.29 -4.26
N HIS A 202 -2.51 -3.65 -4.25
CA HIS A 202 -3.27 -3.69 -3.01
C HIS A 202 -3.14 -5.04 -2.31
N ASP A 203 -3.52 -6.11 -2.97
CA ASP A 203 -3.50 -7.47 -2.41
C ASP A 203 -2.11 -8.12 -2.55
N PRO A 204 -1.47 -8.56 -1.45
CA PRO A 204 -0.17 -9.21 -1.49
C PRO A 204 -0.16 -10.53 -2.26
N ASP A 205 -1.28 -11.20 -2.43
CA ASP A 205 -1.35 -12.45 -3.19
C ASP A 205 -1.10 -12.28 -4.69
N SER A 206 -1.35 -11.09 -5.26
CA SER A 206 -0.99 -10.78 -6.64
C SER A 206 0.51 -10.86 -6.89
N PHE A 207 1.33 -10.71 -5.84
CA PHE A 207 2.79 -10.77 -5.93
C PHE A 207 3.33 -12.14 -6.36
N LYS A 208 2.63 -13.23 -6.05
CA LYS A 208 3.02 -14.60 -6.42
C LYS A 208 3.11 -14.81 -7.93
N HIS A 209 2.40 -14.00 -8.71
CA HIS A 209 2.34 -14.10 -10.17
C HIS A 209 3.37 -13.24 -10.91
N ILE A 210 4.24 -12.54 -10.16
CA ILE A 210 5.28 -11.68 -10.75
C ILE A 210 6.53 -12.54 -11.00
N PRO A 211 7.04 -12.58 -12.26
CA PRO A 211 8.20 -13.39 -12.60
C PRO A 211 9.45 -13.06 -11.76
N ALA A 212 10.35 -14.03 -11.65
CA ALA A 212 11.58 -13.91 -10.87
C ALA A 212 12.42 -12.68 -11.28
N GLY A 213 12.86 -11.89 -10.29
CA GLY A 213 13.68 -10.70 -10.48
C GLY A 213 12.94 -9.46 -11.02
N GLU A 214 11.64 -9.57 -11.34
CA GLU A 214 10.87 -8.47 -11.91
C GLU A 214 10.32 -7.49 -10.85
N ALA A 215 10.33 -7.87 -9.56
CA ALA A 215 9.90 -7.02 -8.46
C ALA A 215 10.97 -6.95 -7.35
N PRO A 216 12.13 -6.33 -7.61
CA PRO A 216 13.19 -6.20 -6.59
C PRO A 216 12.70 -5.46 -5.35
N ILE A 217 11.76 -4.56 -5.52
CA ILE A 217 10.98 -3.89 -4.48
C ILE A 217 9.52 -3.88 -4.92
N ALA A 218 8.68 -4.51 -4.13
CA ALA A 218 7.23 -4.42 -4.26
C ALA A 218 6.60 -3.99 -2.93
N VAL A 219 5.43 -3.35 -3.02
CA VAL A 219 4.63 -2.94 -1.87
C VAL A 219 3.20 -3.39 -2.05
N ALA A 220 2.62 -3.95 -0.99
CA ALA A 220 1.19 -4.25 -0.89
C ALA A 220 0.61 -3.71 0.43
N ALA A 221 -0.70 -3.88 0.62
CA ALA A 221 -1.45 -3.49 1.82
C ALA A 221 -2.51 -4.55 2.17
N HIS A 222 -3.81 -4.18 2.26
CA HIS A 222 -4.96 -5.08 2.38
C HIS A 222 -5.10 -5.78 3.75
N THR A 223 -4.02 -6.25 4.35
CA THR A 223 -4.02 -7.10 5.55
C THR A 223 -4.31 -6.32 6.84
N HIS A 224 -4.19 -5.00 6.82
CA HIS A 224 -4.30 -4.09 7.97
C HIS A 224 -3.36 -4.46 9.16
N GLY A 225 -2.30 -5.27 8.94
CA GLY A 225 -1.49 -5.83 10.03
C GLY A 225 -2.32 -6.67 10.98
N MET A 226 -3.35 -7.38 10.48
CA MET A 226 -4.39 -8.08 11.26
C MET A 226 -5.32 -7.16 12.07
N GLN A 227 -5.10 -5.88 12.07
CA GLN A 227 -5.85 -4.88 12.83
C GLN A 227 -5.93 -5.15 14.36
N ILE A 228 -6.11 -6.40 14.78
CA ILE A 228 -6.01 -6.85 16.19
C ILE A 228 -4.98 -7.97 16.25
N GLY A 229 -3.73 -7.59 16.52
CA GLY A 229 -2.62 -8.50 16.72
C GLY A 229 -2.45 -8.89 18.19
N ILE A 230 -2.29 -10.17 18.47
CA ILE A 230 -1.82 -10.65 19.78
C ILE A 230 -0.37 -11.08 19.56
N PRO A 231 0.62 -10.42 20.22
CA PRO A 231 2.03 -10.75 20.02
C PRO A 231 2.29 -12.25 20.12
N PHE A 232 3.09 -12.80 19.24
CA PHE A 232 3.44 -14.21 19.08
C PHE A 232 2.29 -15.13 18.63
N LEU A 233 1.04 -14.87 19.03
CA LEU A 233 -0.10 -15.72 18.71
C LEU A 233 -0.63 -15.45 17.30
N THR A 234 -0.70 -14.19 16.91
CA THR A 234 -1.15 -13.78 15.59
C THR A 234 -0.23 -14.34 14.51
N ASP A 235 1.09 -14.15 14.67
CA ASP A 235 2.09 -14.70 13.75
C ASP A 235 2.03 -16.24 13.68
N PHE A 236 1.82 -16.90 14.85
CA PHE A 236 1.69 -18.34 14.91
C PHE A 236 0.41 -18.82 14.19
N PHE A 237 -0.70 -18.11 14.39
CA PHE A 237 -1.99 -18.46 13.79
C PHE A 237 -1.92 -18.36 12.26
N TRP A 238 -1.41 -17.23 11.73
CA TRP A 238 -1.26 -17.02 10.30
C TRP A 238 -0.31 -18.03 9.64
N ARG A 239 0.78 -18.36 10.30
CA ARG A 239 1.72 -19.34 9.77
C ARG A 239 1.20 -20.78 9.76
N ASN A 240 0.17 -21.09 10.57
CA ASN A 240 -0.26 -22.49 10.76
C ASN A 240 -1.72 -22.75 10.38
N VAL A 241 -2.57 -21.76 10.21
CA VAL A 241 -4.01 -21.93 9.99
C VAL A 241 -4.46 -21.58 8.57
N GLU A 242 -3.76 -20.68 7.90
CA GLU A 242 -4.11 -20.25 6.53
C GLU A 242 -3.21 -20.85 5.44
N THR A 243 -2.41 -21.83 5.77
CA THR A 243 -1.39 -22.35 4.85
C THR A 243 -1.79 -23.63 4.15
N ASP A 244 -2.59 -23.57 3.12
CA ASP A 244 -2.39 -24.56 2.04
C ASP A 244 -1.31 -24.12 1.03
N GLU A 245 -0.87 -22.84 1.02
CA GLU A 245 0.21 -22.35 0.14
C GLU A 245 1.03 -21.20 0.73
N GLY A 246 1.23 -21.12 2.05
CA GLY A 246 2.02 -20.07 2.69
C GLY A 246 1.30 -18.72 2.67
N ALA A 247 0.49 -18.45 3.70
CA ALA A 247 -0.11 -17.15 3.89
C ALA A 247 0.97 -16.06 3.94
N PRO A 248 0.77 -14.91 3.27
CA PRO A 248 1.69 -13.80 3.36
C PRO A 248 1.78 -13.35 4.82
N GLY A 249 2.96 -12.97 5.27
CA GLY A 249 3.07 -12.23 6.53
C GLY A 249 2.19 -10.98 6.45
N VAL A 250 1.63 -10.58 7.58
CA VAL A 250 0.61 -9.54 7.62
C VAL A 250 1.17 -8.12 7.58
N GLU A 251 2.50 -7.96 7.72
CA GLU A 251 3.16 -6.66 7.74
C GLU A 251 4.67 -6.76 7.52
N GLY A 252 5.27 -5.66 7.06
CA GLY A 252 6.72 -5.53 6.89
C GLY A 252 7.28 -6.35 5.72
N TRP A 253 8.59 -6.60 5.74
CA TRP A 253 9.24 -7.41 4.72
C TRP A 253 8.89 -8.88 4.84
N LEU A 254 8.29 -9.44 3.80
CA LEU A 254 7.98 -10.87 3.76
C LEU A 254 9.23 -11.69 3.41
N LYS A 255 9.39 -12.81 4.11
CA LYS A 255 10.47 -13.77 3.87
C LYS A 255 9.95 -14.95 3.06
N HIS A 256 10.68 -15.33 2.02
CA HIS A 256 10.36 -16.54 1.22
C HIS A 256 8.96 -16.51 0.58
N TYR A 257 8.52 -15.32 0.13
CA TYR A 257 7.25 -15.13 -0.51
C TYR A 257 7.43 -14.59 -1.93
N GLY A 258 6.78 -15.23 -2.91
CA GLY A 258 6.94 -14.94 -4.34
C GLY A 258 8.21 -15.54 -4.94
N GLU A 259 8.50 -15.18 -6.19
CA GLU A 259 9.59 -15.73 -6.98
C GLU A 259 10.97 -15.19 -6.55
N PRO A 260 12.06 -15.94 -6.83
CA PRO A 260 13.42 -15.53 -6.46
C PRO A 260 13.81 -14.15 -7.01
N GLY A 261 14.48 -13.34 -6.19
CA GLY A 261 14.89 -11.98 -6.54
C GLY A 261 13.81 -10.91 -6.32
N ASN A 262 12.57 -11.32 -6.06
CA ASN A 262 11.47 -10.44 -5.70
C ASN A 262 11.41 -10.23 -4.19
N ARG A 263 11.03 -9.02 -3.77
CA ARG A 263 10.88 -8.64 -2.36
C ARG A 263 9.59 -7.85 -2.16
N LEU A 264 8.76 -8.31 -1.23
CA LEU A 264 7.49 -7.66 -0.89
C LEU A 264 7.52 -7.07 0.51
N TYR A 265 7.09 -5.83 0.62
CA TYR A 265 6.77 -5.15 1.86
C TYR A 265 5.25 -5.00 1.97
N VAL A 266 4.66 -5.37 3.10
CA VAL A 266 3.23 -5.20 3.36
C VAL A 266 3.02 -4.06 4.35
N ASN A 267 2.35 -3.01 3.90
CA ASN A 267 1.98 -1.84 4.69
C ASN A 267 0.69 -2.10 5.48
N ARG A 268 0.66 -1.71 6.76
CA ARG A 268 -0.50 -1.94 7.66
C ARG A 268 -1.71 -1.08 7.38
N GLY A 269 -1.63 -0.15 6.43
CA GLY A 269 -2.71 0.78 6.16
C GLY A 269 -3.01 1.74 7.32
N VAL A 270 -4.02 2.59 7.12
CA VAL A 270 -4.34 3.68 8.05
C VAL A 270 -5.71 3.52 8.69
N GLY A 271 -6.68 3.08 7.93
CA GLY A 271 -8.10 2.97 8.33
C GLY A 271 -8.41 1.74 9.18
N PHE A 272 -9.68 1.44 9.19
CA PHE A 272 -10.21 0.23 9.82
C PHE A 272 -10.99 -0.58 8.79
N SER A 273 -10.97 -1.90 8.95
CA SER A 273 -11.90 -2.80 8.27
C SER A 273 -12.73 -3.53 9.32
N ILE A 274 -14.05 -3.70 9.08
CA ILE A 274 -15.01 -4.43 9.92
C ILE A 274 -15.25 -3.78 11.29
N ILE A 275 -14.21 -3.61 12.12
CA ILE A 275 -14.29 -3.05 13.47
C ILE A 275 -13.36 -1.83 13.63
N PRO A 276 -13.76 -0.78 14.38
CA PRO A 276 -12.97 0.44 14.53
C PRO A 276 -11.96 0.31 15.68
N ALA A 277 -11.07 -0.66 15.58
CA ALA A 277 -10.05 -0.89 16.59
C ALA A 277 -8.74 -1.36 15.96
N ARG A 278 -7.61 -0.95 16.52
CA ARG A 278 -6.28 -1.46 16.22
C ARG A 278 -5.58 -1.80 17.52
N VAL A 279 -5.03 -3.00 17.61
CA VAL A 279 -4.23 -3.48 18.74
C VAL A 279 -2.99 -4.14 18.18
N HIS A 280 -1.83 -3.60 18.48
CA HIS A 280 -0.54 -4.03 17.93
C HIS A 280 -0.46 -3.92 16.38
N ALA A 281 -1.21 -2.98 15.82
CA ALA A 281 -1.31 -2.71 14.38
C ALA A 281 -1.42 -1.19 14.14
N VAL A 282 -0.46 -0.41 14.65
CA VAL A 282 -0.45 1.05 14.54
C VAL A 282 -0.54 1.47 13.07
N PRO A 283 -1.43 2.42 12.70
CA PRO A 283 -1.47 3.02 11.37
C PRO A 283 -0.08 3.39 10.84
N GLU A 284 0.18 3.12 9.57
CA GLU A 284 1.54 3.18 9.02
C GLU A 284 1.68 4.12 7.83
N LEU A 285 2.77 4.91 7.87
CA LEU A 285 3.37 5.58 6.73
C LEU A 285 4.73 4.94 6.46
N THR A 286 4.87 4.17 5.39
CA THR A 286 6.19 3.65 4.98
C THR A 286 6.90 4.68 4.12
N VAL A 287 8.19 4.90 4.39
CA VAL A 287 9.04 5.80 3.59
C VAL A 287 10.26 5.01 3.12
N PHE A 288 10.27 4.67 1.84
CA PHE A 288 11.41 4.04 1.21
C PHE A 288 12.44 5.08 0.80
N THR A 289 13.70 4.86 1.18
CA THR A 289 14.84 5.57 0.60
C THR A 289 15.46 4.68 -0.48
N LEU A 290 15.41 5.15 -1.72
CA LEU A 290 15.92 4.40 -2.87
C LEU A 290 17.45 4.26 -2.77
N ARG A 291 17.96 3.04 -3.00
CA ARG A 291 19.39 2.71 -2.92
C ARG A 291 19.82 1.94 -4.16
N ARG A 292 20.96 2.32 -4.68
CA ARG A 292 21.63 1.53 -5.71
C ARG A 292 22.17 0.24 -5.10
N THR A 293 21.84 -0.89 -5.70
CA THR A 293 22.56 -2.14 -5.35
C THR A 293 24.01 -1.99 -5.77
N ARG A 294 24.95 -2.09 -4.83
CA ARG A 294 26.36 -2.26 -5.20
C ARG A 294 26.47 -3.62 -5.86
N GLU A 295 27.01 -3.69 -7.07
CA GLU A 295 27.47 -4.95 -7.60
C GLU A 295 28.43 -5.55 -6.57
N VAL A 296 28.07 -6.68 -6.00
CA VAL A 296 29.05 -7.50 -5.27
C VAL A 296 29.98 -7.98 -6.36
N GLY A 297 31.12 -7.31 -6.47
CA GLY A 297 32.14 -7.67 -7.43
C GLY A 297 32.39 -9.18 -7.31
N SER A 298 32.22 -9.89 -8.42
CA SER A 298 32.69 -11.25 -8.58
C SER A 298 34.17 -11.27 -8.14
N LYS A 299 34.42 -11.73 -6.93
CA LYS A 299 35.76 -12.16 -6.59
C LYS A 299 36.02 -13.41 -7.40
N GLU A 300 36.86 -13.26 -8.43
CA GLU A 300 37.55 -14.36 -9.09
C GLU A 300 38.23 -15.28 -8.09
#